data_4d307a3a0268c4d4b0c261036fa4b08d
#
_entry.id   4d307a3a0268c4d4b0c261036fa4b08d
#
_cell.length_a   1.000
_cell.length_b   1.000
_cell.length_c   1.000
_cell.angle_alpha   90.00
_cell.angle_beta   90.00
_cell.angle_gamma   90.00
#
_symmetry.space_group_name_H-M   'P 1'
#
loop_
_entity.id
_entity.type
_entity.pdbx_description
1 polymer ?
#
loop_
_entity_poly.entity_id
_entity_poly.type
_entity_poly.pdbx_seq_one_letter_code
_entity_poly.pdbx_strand_id
1 'polypeptide(L)'
;MKNYYEILEVDKNASEEVIEKAYKTLAKKYHPDLQNNSNCQDKMRQINEAYEILSNDFKRREYDEKIKRQSVSIEEYNRIIQENNRLKKDLKRVANQREMSQN
;
A
#
# COMPACT_ATOMS: atom_id res chain seq x y z
N MET A 1 -13.05 -5.72 5.69
CA MET A 1 -12.53 -4.41 6.08
C MET A 1 -11.94 -3.71 4.86
N LYS A 2 -12.30 -2.46 4.64
CA LYS A 2 -11.80 -1.72 3.49
C LYS A 2 -10.34 -1.31 3.68
N ASN A 3 -9.55 -1.39 2.61
CA ASN A 3 -8.18 -0.87 2.67
C ASN A 3 -8.19 0.66 2.55
N TYR A 4 -7.03 1.28 2.74
CA TYR A 4 -6.94 2.75 2.75
C TYR A 4 -7.29 3.36 1.40
N TYR A 5 -6.97 2.69 0.31
CA TYR A 5 -7.35 3.16 -1.03
C TYR A 5 -8.86 3.17 -1.21
N GLU A 6 -9.53 2.12 -0.74
CA GLU A 6 -10.99 2.03 -0.79
C GLU A 6 -11.64 3.08 0.11
N ILE A 7 -11.05 3.35 1.28
CA ILE A 7 -11.55 4.37 2.20
C ILE A 7 -11.53 5.74 1.53
N LEU A 8 -10.45 6.07 0.82
CA LEU A 8 -10.35 7.33 0.08
C LEU A 8 -11.01 7.27 -1.30
N GLU A 9 -11.54 6.13 -1.68
CA GLU A 9 -12.19 5.91 -2.98
C GLU A 9 -11.28 6.23 -4.15
N VAL A 10 -10.00 5.82 -4.05
CA VAL A 10 -9.00 6.02 -5.09
C VAL A 10 -8.40 4.68 -5.52
N ASP A 11 -7.77 4.69 -6.69
CA ASP A 11 -7.05 3.53 -7.21
C ASP A 11 -5.73 3.34 -6.42
N LYS A 12 -5.27 2.11 -6.35
CA LYS A 12 -3.98 1.80 -5.72
C LYS A 12 -2.81 2.47 -6.42
N ASN A 13 -2.98 2.86 -7.67
CA ASN A 13 -1.97 3.57 -8.46
C ASN A 13 -2.20 5.08 -8.49
N ALA A 14 -3.11 5.60 -7.68
CA ALA A 14 -3.42 7.02 -7.66
C ALA A 14 -2.20 7.85 -7.28
N SER A 15 -2.06 9.02 -7.94
CA SER A 15 -0.99 9.95 -7.62
C SER A 15 -1.26 10.65 -6.29
N GLU A 16 -0.23 11.29 -5.73
CA GLU A 16 -0.37 12.06 -4.50
C GLU A 16 -1.43 13.15 -4.64
N GLU A 17 -1.49 13.80 -5.79
CA GLU A 17 -2.49 14.82 -6.07
C GLU A 17 -3.91 14.28 -6.00
N VAL A 18 -4.13 13.09 -6.58
CA VAL A 18 -5.44 12.44 -6.55
C VAL A 18 -5.81 12.07 -5.13
N ILE A 19 -4.86 11.54 -4.37
CA ILE A 19 -5.07 11.16 -2.97
C ILE A 19 -5.43 12.39 -2.13
N GLU A 20 -4.71 13.48 -2.30
CA GLU A 20 -4.97 14.73 -1.58
C GLU A 20 -6.35 15.29 -1.92
N LYS A 21 -6.71 15.29 -3.19
CA LYS A 21 -8.00 15.76 -3.66
C LYS A 21 -9.14 14.91 -3.07
N ALA A 22 -8.97 13.60 -3.09
CA ALA A 22 -9.94 12.67 -2.54
C ALA A 22 -10.12 12.90 -1.03
N TYR A 23 -9.02 13.09 -0.32
CA TYR A 23 -9.07 13.39 1.11
C TYR A 23 -9.87 14.67 1.39
N LYS A 24 -9.57 15.75 0.68
CA LYS A 24 -10.25 17.03 0.86
C LYS A 24 -11.74 16.90 0.60
N THR A 25 -12.09 16.19 -0.46
CA THR A 25 -13.50 15.98 -0.83
C THR A 25 -14.24 15.20 0.26
N LEU A 26 -13.65 14.10 0.73
CA LEU A 26 -14.26 13.28 1.76
C LEU A 26 -14.29 13.97 3.11
N ALA A 27 -13.26 14.74 3.42
CA ALA A 27 -13.21 15.50 4.67
C ALA A 27 -14.35 16.53 4.73
N LYS A 28 -14.67 17.17 3.62
CA LYS A 28 -15.81 18.08 3.54
C LYS A 28 -17.13 17.32 3.70
N LYS A 29 -17.23 16.16 3.07
CA LYS A 29 -18.45 15.35 3.11
C LYS A 29 -18.78 14.84 4.52
N TYR A 30 -17.75 14.41 5.26
CA TYR A 30 -17.92 13.82 6.57
C TYR A 30 -17.46 14.73 7.71
N HIS A 31 -17.40 16.02 7.47
CA HIS A 31 -16.99 16.98 8.51
C HIS A 31 -17.98 16.96 9.67
N PRO A 32 -17.51 16.93 10.93
CA PRO A 32 -18.40 16.86 12.10
C PRO A 32 -19.40 18.02 12.20
N ASP A 33 -19.05 19.18 11.67
CA ASP A 33 -19.94 20.35 11.67
C ASP A 33 -21.14 20.15 10.75
N LEU A 34 -20.99 19.32 9.71
CA LEU A 34 -22.06 19.09 8.74
C LEU A 34 -22.91 17.87 9.11
N GLN A 35 -22.28 16.84 9.69
CA GLN A 35 -22.97 15.62 10.07
C GLN A 35 -22.45 15.19 11.45
N ASN A 36 -23.17 15.57 12.48
CA ASN A 36 -22.76 15.31 13.85
C ASN A 36 -23.35 13.98 14.35
N ASN A 37 -22.83 12.87 13.85
CA ASN A 37 -23.21 11.54 14.30
C ASN A 37 -21.97 10.64 14.43
N SER A 38 -22.13 9.51 15.11
CA SER A 38 -21.02 8.60 15.41
C SER A 38 -20.44 7.97 14.12
N ASN A 39 -21.29 7.70 13.12
CA ASN A 39 -20.82 7.15 11.84
C ASN A 39 -19.93 8.15 11.12
N CYS A 40 -20.25 9.43 11.19
CA CYS A 40 -19.45 10.46 10.56
C CYS A 40 -18.08 10.58 11.23
N GLN A 41 -18.03 10.50 12.56
CA GLN A 41 -16.79 10.55 13.30
C GLN A 41 -15.89 9.36 12.98
N ASP A 42 -16.47 8.15 12.91
CA ASP A 42 -15.73 6.94 12.56
C ASP A 42 -15.18 7.02 11.14
N LYS A 43 -16.00 7.47 10.20
CA LYS A 43 -15.59 7.67 8.81
C LYS A 43 -14.45 8.67 8.71
N MET A 44 -14.57 9.79 9.42
CA MET A 44 -13.54 10.82 9.41
C MET A 44 -12.23 10.30 9.98
N ARG A 45 -12.29 9.50 11.03
CA ARG A 45 -11.09 8.85 11.61
C ARG A 45 -10.41 7.96 10.59
N GLN A 46 -11.18 7.12 9.89
CA GLN A 46 -10.65 6.23 8.85
C GLN A 46 -10.03 7.03 7.71
N ILE A 47 -10.69 8.09 7.29
CA ILE A 47 -10.22 8.97 6.21
C ILE A 47 -8.89 9.62 6.60
N ASN A 48 -8.79 10.13 7.83
CA ASN A 48 -7.56 10.74 8.33
C ASN A 48 -6.42 9.73 8.40
N GLU A 49 -6.69 8.53 8.89
CA GLU A 49 -5.71 7.46 8.98
C GLU A 49 -5.22 7.05 7.59
N ALA A 50 -6.16 6.86 6.65
CA ALA A 50 -5.82 6.50 5.28
C ALA A 50 -4.94 7.57 4.63
N TYR A 51 -5.28 8.84 4.81
CA TYR A 51 -4.51 9.94 4.24
C TYR A 51 -3.11 10.01 4.86
N GLU A 52 -2.99 9.82 6.17
CA GLU A 52 -1.69 9.84 6.84
C GLU A 52 -0.74 8.80 6.25
N ILE A 53 -1.25 7.61 5.97
CA ILE A 53 -0.44 6.52 5.40
C ILE A 53 -0.16 6.77 3.91
N LEU A 54 -1.20 7.09 3.14
CA LEU A 54 -1.06 7.18 1.69
C LEU A 54 -0.38 8.46 1.21
N SER A 55 -0.35 9.50 2.04
CA SER A 55 0.33 10.75 1.69
C SER A 55 1.82 10.74 1.96
N ASN A 56 2.30 9.76 2.71
CA ASN A 56 3.73 9.60 3.02
C ASN A 56 4.28 8.46 2.17
N ASP A 57 5.29 8.77 1.34
CA ASP A 57 5.86 7.80 0.39
C ASP A 57 6.38 6.53 1.09
N PHE A 58 7.06 6.69 2.21
CA PHE A 58 7.61 5.57 2.96
C PHE A 58 6.50 4.70 3.56
N LYS A 59 5.55 5.33 4.25
CA LYS A 59 4.42 4.62 4.86
C LYS A 59 3.54 3.95 3.81
N ARG A 60 3.32 4.64 2.69
CA ARG A 60 2.54 4.09 1.58
C ARG A 60 3.20 2.84 1.01
N ARG A 61 4.51 2.88 0.83
CA ARG A 61 5.27 1.74 0.30
C ARG A 61 5.18 0.54 1.24
N GLU A 62 5.36 0.76 2.53
CA GLU A 62 5.22 -0.29 3.53
C GLU A 62 3.82 -0.89 3.52
N TYR A 63 2.81 -0.03 3.42
CA TYR A 63 1.42 -0.45 3.38
C TYR A 63 1.12 -1.27 2.11
N ASP A 64 1.61 -0.82 0.97
CA ASP A 64 1.42 -1.53 -0.30
C ASP A 64 2.01 -2.95 -0.25
N GLU A 65 3.18 -3.09 0.33
CA GLU A 65 3.80 -4.40 0.50
C GLU A 65 2.99 -5.29 1.43
N LYS A 66 2.45 -4.73 2.50
CA LYS A 66 1.63 -5.45 3.46
C LYS A 66 0.34 -5.96 2.83
N ILE A 67 -0.33 -5.12 2.04
CA ILE A 67 -1.54 -5.51 1.32
C ILE A 67 -1.23 -6.64 0.33
N LYS A 68 -0.15 -6.51 -0.38
CA LYS A 68 0.27 -7.49 -1.38
C LYS A 68 0.46 -8.87 -0.76
N ARG A 69 1.04 -8.91 0.44
CA ARG A 69 1.21 -10.17 1.19
C ARG A 69 -0.13 -10.75 1.65
N GLN A 70 -1.07 -9.89 2.06
CA GLN A 70 -2.36 -10.32 2.60
C GLN A 70 -3.34 -10.72 1.50
N SER A 71 -3.20 -10.20 0.30
CA SER A 71 -4.16 -10.43 -0.77
C SER A 71 -3.90 -11.67 -1.60
N VAL A 72 -2.75 -12.35 -1.42
CA VAL A 72 -2.44 -13.60 -2.13
C VAL A 72 -2.74 -14.78 -1.23
N SER A 73 -3.19 -15.90 -1.83
CA SER A 73 -3.40 -17.15 -1.09
C SER A 73 -2.05 -17.71 -0.63
N ILE A 74 -2.10 -18.59 0.37
CA ILE A 74 -0.88 -19.22 0.90
C ILE A 74 -0.14 -19.98 -0.22
N GLU A 75 -0.87 -20.66 -1.09
CA GLU A 75 -0.28 -21.39 -2.22
C GLU A 75 0.41 -20.46 -3.20
N GLU A 76 -0.25 -19.37 -3.58
CA GLU A 76 0.34 -18.38 -4.46
C GLU A 76 1.53 -17.68 -3.81
N TYR A 77 1.42 -17.38 -2.52
CA TYR A 77 2.51 -16.78 -1.76
C TYR A 77 3.73 -17.69 -1.76
N ASN A 78 3.54 -18.98 -1.50
CA ASN A 78 4.64 -19.95 -1.49
C ASN A 78 5.28 -20.09 -2.87
N ARG A 79 4.47 -20.06 -3.93
CA ARG A 79 4.96 -20.10 -5.31
C ARG A 79 5.83 -18.88 -5.63
N ILE A 80 5.37 -17.69 -5.23
CA ILE A 80 6.11 -16.45 -5.45
C ILE A 80 7.44 -16.47 -4.71
N ILE A 81 7.45 -16.95 -3.46
CA ILE A 81 8.68 -17.06 -2.67
C ILE A 81 9.65 -18.01 -3.33
N GLN A 82 9.18 -19.18 -3.79
CA GLN A 82 10.04 -20.17 -4.46
C GLN A 82 10.64 -19.59 -5.73
N GLU A 83 9.85 -18.88 -6.52
CA GLU A 83 10.31 -18.25 -7.73
C GLU A 83 11.34 -17.15 -7.45
N ASN A 84 11.10 -16.32 -6.44
CA ASN A 84 12.04 -15.29 -6.03
C ASN A 84 13.35 -15.89 -5.50
N ASN A 85 13.28 -16.96 -4.73
CA ASN A 85 14.46 -17.65 -4.23
C ASN A 85 15.28 -18.24 -5.37
N ARG A 86 14.62 -18.81 -6.37
CA ARG A 86 15.26 -19.34 -7.56
C ARG A 86 15.98 -18.24 -8.34
N LEU A 87 15.32 -17.09 -8.53
CA LEU A 87 15.91 -15.94 -9.21
C LEU A 87 17.10 -15.39 -8.43
N LYS A 88 17.00 -15.33 -7.12
CA LYS A 88 18.10 -14.88 -6.26
C LYS A 88 19.31 -15.80 -6.38
N LYS A 89 19.09 -17.10 -6.44
CA LYS A 89 20.18 -18.06 -6.61
C LYS A 89 20.88 -17.87 -7.96
N ASP A 90 20.12 -17.67 -9.02
CA ASP A 90 20.68 -17.45 -10.34
C ASP A 90 21.47 -16.14 -10.40
N LEU A 91 20.96 -15.08 -9.81
CA LEU A 91 21.66 -13.80 -9.75
C LEU A 91 22.94 -13.91 -8.92
N LYS A 92 22.87 -14.61 -7.80
CA LYS A 92 24.03 -14.80 -6.94
C LYS A 92 25.12 -15.61 -7.65
N ARG A 93 24.73 -16.62 -8.42
CA ARG A 93 25.66 -17.42 -9.20
C ARG A 93 26.39 -16.58 -10.25
N VAL A 94 25.65 -15.74 -10.98
CA VAL A 94 26.22 -14.84 -11.98
C VAL A 94 27.15 -13.83 -11.33
N ALA A 95 26.76 -13.25 -10.22
CA ALA A 95 27.58 -12.31 -9.47
C ALA A 95 28.88 -12.95 -8.99
N ASN A 96 28.81 -14.18 -8.46
CA ASN A 96 29.99 -14.92 -8.02
C ASN A 96 30.93 -15.24 -9.19
N GLN A 97 30.39 -15.61 -10.34
CA GLN A 97 31.19 -15.85 -11.54
C GLN A 97 31.90 -14.59 -12.00
N ARG A 98 31.22 -13.45 -11.96
CA ARG A 98 31.84 -12.18 -12.30
C ARG A 98 32.97 -11.81 -11.31
N GLU A 99 32.72 -12.00 -10.04
CA GLU A 99 33.72 -11.73 -9.02
C GLU A 99 34.95 -12.62 -9.21
N MET A 100 34.73 -13.91 -9.49
CA MET A 100 35.82 -14.83 -9.79
C MET A 100 36.56 -14.44 -11.06
N SER A 101 35.87 -13.94 -12.06
CA SER A 101 36.47 -13.50 -13.32
C SER A 101 37.26 -12.22 -13.15
N GLN A 102 36.82 -11.35 -12.25
CA GLN A 102 37.49 -10.08 -11.97
C GLN A 102 38.61 -10.20 -10.97
N ASN A 103 38.53 -11.19 -10.12
CA ASN A 103 39.53 -11.48 -9.12
C ASN A 103 40.56 -12.47 -9.68
#